data_eb8353dc5d2e25fd228d4480acb54f85
#
_entry.id   eb8353dc5d2e25fd228d4480acb54f85
#
_cell.length_a   1.000
_cell.length_b   1.000
_cell.length_c   1.000
_cell.angle_alpha   90.00
_cell.angle_beta   90.00
_cell.angle_gamma   90.00
#
_symmetry.space_group_name_H-M   'P 1'
#
loop_
_entity.id
_entity.type
_entity.pdbx_description
1 polymer ?
#
loop_
_entity_poly.entity_id
_entity_poly.type
_entity_poly.pdbx_seq_one_letter_code
_entity_poly.pdbx_strand_id
1 'polypeptide(L)'
;MPCLLLRMGAPLQSWGTQSPFSIRDSGREPSKSGVIGLLAAALGRGRNESLEDLASLSMGVRVDREGTPLRDFQTIGGGRFLDRDYGVYKASGDPGETAVSTRWYLQDALFLVALHSENRVFLEKLERAISNPVYPLFLGRRSCPPTFPLLLGIFEKEIEKLLREYPLLDQTTSDKNPYRRLVLECTAEEGTPRMDVPVSFDPLHRKYRTRYVKNLFCSPPVQQRQKS
;
A
#
# COMPACT_ATOMS: atom_id res chain seq x y z
N MET A 1 23.63 -2.60 0.02
CA MET A 1 22.29 -3.13 0.45
C MET A 1 21.30 -2.84 -0.66
N PRO A 2 20.89 -3.84 -1.45
CA PRO A 2 19.97 -3.61 -2.56
C PRO A 2 18.55 -3.30 -2.06
N CYS A 3 17.92 -2.28 -2.63
CA CYS A 3 16.56 -1.87 -2.34
C CYS A 3 15.75 -1.70 -3.63
N LEU A 4 14.58 -2.31 -3.70
CA LEU A 4 13.58 -2.08 -4.72
C LEU A 4 12.79 -0.82 -4.37
N LEU A 5 12.71 0.13 -5.29
CA LEU A 5 12.06 1.42 -5.08
C LEU A 5 10.78 1.53 -5.90
N LEU A 6 9.69 1.90 -5.23
CA LEU A 6 8.36 2.03 -5.82
C LEU A 6 7.80 3.43 -5.60
N ARG A 7 7.12 3.95 -6.63
CA ARG A 7 6.30 5.16 -6.56
C ARG A 7 4.84 4.78 -6.42
N MET A 8 4.25 5.02 -5.26
CA MET A 8 2.84 4.71 -5.01
C MET A 8 2.00 5.98 -5.09
N GLY A 9 1.48 6.25 -6.27
CA GLY A 9 0.60 7.37 -6.58
C GLY A 9 -0.65 6.88 -7.30
N ALA A 10 -1.80 7.42 -6.94
CA ALA A 10 -3.09 7.19 -7.60
C ALA A 10 -4.08 8.29 -7.19
N PRO A 11 -5.16 8.54 -7.97
CA PRO A 11 -6.23 9.44 -7.55
C PRO A 11 -6.86 9.02 -6.22
N LEU A 12 -7.00 7.72 -5.99
CA LEU A 12 -7.47 7.14 -4.73
C LEU A 12 -6.57 5.98 -4.30
N GLN A 13 -6.30 5.91 -3.00
CA GLN A 13 -5.57 4.80 -2.36
C GLN A 13 -6.29 4.41 -1.07
N SER A 14 -6.06 3.18 -0.58
CA SER A 14 -6.65 2.73 0.69
C SER A 14 -5.75 1.75 1.41
N TRP A 15 -5.25 2.15 2.57
CA TRP A 15 -4.24 1.43 3.37
C TRP A 15 -4.80 0.99 4.73
N GLY A 16 -5.96 0.31 4.70
CA GLY A 16 -6.65 -0.13 5.92
C GLY A 16 -5.84 -1.17 6.70
N THR A 17 -5.88 -1.05 8.04
CA THR A 17 -5.17 -1.94 8.97
C THR A 17 -6.05 -2.53 10.05
N GLN A 18 -7.18 -1.93 10.41
CA GLN A 18 -7.87 -2.24 11.66
C GLN A 18 -9.39 -2.45 11.57
N SER A 19 -10.06 -2.16 10.45
CA SER A 19 -11.51 -2.17 10.42
C SER A 19 -12.12 -3.33 9.68
N PRO A 20 -12.80 -4.25 10.37
CA PRO A 20 -13.68 -5.25 9.78
C PRO A 20 -15.09 -4.69 9.52
N PHE A 21 -15.82 -5.33 8.61
CA PHE A 21 -17.25 -5.12 8.35
C PHE A 21 -17.66 -3.81 7.63
N SER A 22 -18.62 -3.08 8.17
CA SER A 22 -19.32 -1.98 7.50
C SER A 22 -18.51 -0.67 7.43
N ILE A 23 -17.56 -0.46 8.35
CA ILE A 23 -16.65 0.69 8.31
C ILE A 23 -15.27 0.20 7.93
N ARG A 24 -14.75 0.70 6.82
CA ARG A 24 -13.41 0.33 6.30
C ARG A 24 -12.53 1.56 6.25
N ASP A 25 -11.57 1.62 7.17
CA ASP A 25 -10.61 2.70 7.30
C ASP A 25 -9.54 2.75 6.19
N SER A 26 -8.74 3.78 6.21
CA SER A 26 -7.46 3.90 5.50
C SER A 26 -6.45 4.55 6.42
N GLY A 27 -5.26 3.94 6.53
CA GLY A 27 -4.09 4.58 7.13
C GLY A 27 -3.61 5.76 6.29
N ARG A 28 -2.71 6.56 6.86
CA ARG A 28 -2.12 7.76 6.26
C ARG A 28 -0.94 7.47 5.33
N GLU A 29 -0.44 6.25 5.31
CA GLU A 29 0.65 5.76 4.46
C GLU A 29 0.43 4.29 4.10
N PRO A 30 1.17 3.76 3.08
CA PRO A 30 1.13 2.36 2.71
C PRO A 30 1.38 1.43 3.89
N SER A 31 0.43 0.52 4.16
CA SER A 31 0.62 -0.58 5.11
C SER A 31 1.51 -1.67 4.47
N LYS A 32 2.31 -2.35 5.29
CA LYS A 32 3.16 -3.44 4.78
C LYS A 32 2.32 -4.54 4.12
N SER A 33 1.18 -4.89 4.71
CA SER A 33 0.25 -5.86 4.12
C SER A 33 -0.30 -5.43 2.76
N GLY A 34 -0.57 -4.14 2.56
CA GLY A 34 -1.02 -3.60 1.27
C GLY A 34 0.06 -3.69 0.21
N VAL A 35 1.31 -3.34 0.56
CA VAL A 35 2.46 -3.46 -0.35
C VAL A 35 2.75 -4.91 -0.69
N ILE A 36 2.78 -5.81 0.30
CA ILE A 36 2.98 -7.25 0.07
C ILE A 36 1.84 -7.83 -0.76
N GLY A 37 0.60 -7.40 -0.55
CA GLY A 37 -0.54 -7.80 -1.38
C GLY A 37 -0.39 -7.41 -2.85
N LEU A 38 0.17 -6.22 -3.12
CA LEU A 38 0.52 -5.77 -4.48
C LEU A 38 1.60 -6.67 -5.10
N LEU A 39 2.67 -6.99 -4.35
CA LEU A 39 3.74 -7.87 -4.83
C LEU A 39 3.23 -9.30 -5.07
N ALA A 40 2.38 -9.83 -4.18
CA ALA A 40 1.76 -11.14 -4.35
C ALA A 40 0.87 -11.18 -5.60
N ALA A 41 0.11 -10.11 -5.88
CA ALA A 41 -0.67 -9.99 -7.11
C ALA A 41 0.22 -9.92 -8.36
N ALA A 42 1.33 -9.18 -8.31
CA ALA A 42 2.31 -9.14 -9.40
C ALA A 42 2.88 -10.53 -9.71
N LEU A 43 3.22 -11.30 -8.67
CA LEU A 43 3.73 -12.68 -8.78
C LEU A 43 2.66 -13.72 -9.16
N GLY A 44 1.37 -13.36 -9.15
CA GLY A 44 0.26 -14.29 -9.40
C GLY A 44 -0.05 -15.22 -8.23
N ARG A 45 0.39 -14.89 -7.00
CA ARG A 45 0.14 -15.73 -5.82
C ARG A 45 -1.33 -15.73 -5.43
N GLY A 46 -1.85 -16.91 -5.17
CA GLY A 46 -3.15 -17.12 -4.54
C GLY A 46 -3.16 -16.72 -3.06
N ARG A 47 -4.36 -16.56 -2.49
CA ARG A 47 -4.50 -16.12 -1.08
C ARG A 47 -4.04 -17.15 -0.06
N ASN A 48 -3.94 -18.41 -0.45
CA ASN A 48 -3.54 -19.54 0.42
C ASN A 48 -2.03 -19.84 0.32
N GLU A 49 -1.32 -19.14 -0.56
CA GLU A 49 0.12 -19.33 -0.72
C GLU A 49 0.92 -18.60 0.37
N SER A 50 2.11 -19.14 0.66
CA SER A 50 3.02 -18.55 1.64
C SER A 50 3.42 -17.12 1.25
N LEU A 51 3.49 -16.26 2.25
CA LEU A 51 3.94 -14.88 2.14
C LEU A 51 5.26 -14.63 2.86
N GLU A 52 5.91 -15.66 3.38
CA GLU A 52 7.05 -15.54 4.29
C GLU A 52 8.21 -14.78 3.67
N ASP A 53 8.56 -15.09 2.43
CA ASP A 53 9.62 -14.40 1.67
C ASP A 53 9.29 -12.91 1.42
N LEU A 54 8.04 -12.59 1.10
CA LEU A 54 7.58 -11.21 0.93
C LEU A 54 7.49 -10.47 2.27
N ALA A 55 7.02 -11.14 3.32
CA ALA A 55 6.88 -10.57 4.66
C ALA A 55 8.24 -10.28 5.32
N SER A 56 9.31 -10.98 4.91
CA SER A 56 10.69 -10.75 5.37
C SER A 56 11.33 -9.47 4.83
N LEU A 57 10.80 -8.89 3.74
CA LEU A 57 11.29 -7.62 3.22
C LEU A 57 11.23 -6.53 4.29
N SER A 58 12.33 -5.81 4.50
CA SER A 58 12.29 -4.57 5.30
C SER A 58 11.67 -3.45 4.46
N MET A 59 10.87 -2.59 5.09
CA MET A 59 10.13 -1.54 4.39
C MET A 59 10.33 -0.17 5.02
N GLY A 60 10.61 0.82 4.16
CA GLY A 60 10.55 2.24 4.51
C GLY A 60 9.63 3.00 3.56
N VAL A 61 9.03 4.06 4.05
CA VAL A 61 8.12 4.94 3.29
C VAL A 61 8.52 6.39 3.48
N ARG A 62 8.64 7.15 2.39
CA ARG A 62 8.64 8.61 2.40
C ARG A 62 7.31 9.12 1.89
N VAL A 63 6.72 10.04 2.62
CA VAL A 63 5.45 10.67 2.27
C VAL A 63 5.74 11.95 1.50
N ASP A 64 5.67 11.89 0.18
CA ASP A 64 5.92 13.06 -0.69
C ASP A 64 4.69 13.97 -0.75
N ARG A 65 3.49 13.38 -0.64
CA ARG A 65 2.22 14.10 -0.47
C ARG A 65 1.27 13.27 0.40
N GLU A 66 0.81 13.84 1.53
CA GLU A 66 -0.04 13.15 2.51
C GLU A 66 -1.39 12.71 1.93
N GLY A 67 -1.90 13.43 0.96
CA GLY A 67 -3.24 13.22 0.42
C GLY A 67 -4.34 13.72 1.37
N THR A 68 -5.57 13.70 0.87
CA THR A 68 -6.77 14.11 1.61
C THR A 68 -7.66 12.92 1.91
N PRO A 69 -8.10 12.71 3.17
CA PRO A 69 -9.05 11.65 3.48
C PRO A 69 -10.38 11.89 2.76
N LEU A 70 -10.85 10.88 2.03
CA LEU A 70 -12.15 10.87 1.36
C LEU A 70 -13.03 9.78 1.97
N ARG A 71 -14.22 10.17 2.42
CA ARG A 71 -15.25 9.26 2.90
C ARG A 71 -16.21 8.92 1.76
N ASP A 72 -16.32 7.65 1.45
CA ASP A 72 -17.23 7.11 0.46
C ASP A 72 -18.29 6.24 1.14
N PHE A 73 -19.55 6.52 0.84
CA PHE A 73 -20.70 5.79 1.35
C PHE A 73 -21.24 4.90 0.23
N GLN A 74 -21.26 3.60 0.45
CA GLN A 74 -21.69 2.63 -0.54
C GLN A 74 -22.84 1.78 -0.03
N THR A 75 -23.81 1.54 -0.89
CA THR A 75 -24.89 0.57 -0.70
C THR A 75 -24.69 -0.61 -1.65
N ILE A 76 -24.97 -1.82 -1.18
CA ILE A 76 -24.83 -3.04 -1.96
C ILE A 76 -26.13 -3.83 -1.84
N GLY A 77 -26.73 -4.13 -3.00
CA GLY A 77 -27.94 -4.93 -3.07
C GLY A 77 -29.17 -4.25 -2.47
N GLY A 78 -30.20 -5.05 -2.26
CA GLY A 78 -31.50 -4.63 -1.74
C GLY A 78 -32.55 -4.54 -2.82
N GLY A 79 -33.70 -5.21 -2.59
CA GLY A 79 -34.83 -5.25 -3.52
C GLY A 79 -34.80 -6.42 -4.49
N ARG A 80 -35.77 -6.43 -5.41
CA ARG A 80 -35.92 -7.41 -6.48
C ARG A 80 -35.52 -6.81 -7.82
N PHE A 81 -34.75 -7.55 -8.58
CA PHE A 81 -34.47 -7.23 -9.98
C PHE A 81 -34.82 -8.44 -10.86
N LEU A 82 -35.75 -8.26 -11.81
CA LEU A 82 -36.24 -9.32 -12.70
C LEU A 82 -36.64 -10.60 -11.94
N ASP A 83 -37.49 -10.46 -10.93
CA ASP A 83 -38.01 -11.55 -10.08
C ASP A 83 -36.95 -12.33 -9.28
N ARG A 84 -35.73 -11.83 -9.23
CA ARG A 84 -34.64 -12.36 -8.38
C ARG A 84 -34.31 -11.40 -7.24
N ASP A 85 -34.04 -11.98 -6.06
CA ASP A 85 -33.53 -11.20 -4.94
C ASP A 85 -32.14 -10.66 -5.31
N TYR A 86 -32.00 -9.33 -5.23
CA TYR A 86 -30.76 -8.62 -5.49
C TYR A 86 -30.19 -8.11 -4.19
N GLY A 87 -29.21 -8.82 -3.63
CA GLY A 87 -28.63 -8.43 -2.35
C GLY A 87 -27.45 -9.26 -1.93
N VAL A 88 -26.90 -8.89 -0.78
CA VAL A 88 -25.85 -9.65 -0.10
C VAL A 88 -26.54 -10.70 0.77
N TYR A 89 -26.22 -11.97 0.57
CA TYR A 89 -26.70 -13.03 1.46
C TYR A 89 -26.12 -12.82 2.87
N LYS A 90 -26.96 -12.95 3.89
CA LYS A 90 -26.54 -12.98 5.29
C LYS A 90 -25.72 -14.24 5.54
N ALA A 91 -24.97 -14.26 6.66
CA ALA A 91 -24.24 -15.46 7.07
C ALA A 91 -25.16 -16.68 7.32
N SER A 92 -26.47 -16.46 7.58
CA SER A 92 -27.51 -17.48 7.67
C SER A 92 -27.91 -18.11 6.32
N GLY A 93 -27.47 -17.54 5.19
CA GLY A 93 -27.88 -17.95 3.84
C GLY A 93 -29.15 -17.29 3.33
N ASP A 94 -29.81 -16.47 4.14
CA ASP A 94 -31.02 -15.75 3.74
C ASP A 94 -30.69 -14.55 2.81
N PRO A 95 -31.58 -14.19 1.88
CA PRO A 95 -31.43 -12.97 1.10
C PRO A 95 -31.35 -11.77 2.05
N GLY A 96 -30.28 -11.00 1.92
CA GLY A 96 -30.07 -9.82 2.74
C GLY A 96 -30.79 -8.60 2.21
N GLU A 97 -31.11 -7.69 3.11
CA GLU A 97 -31.47 -6.33 2.78
C GLU A 97 -30.27 -5.57 2.22
N THR A 98 -30.44 -4.30 1.85
CA THR A 98 -29.36 -3.44 1.43
C THR A 98 -28.25 -3.39 2.47
N ALA A 99 -27.03 -3.80 2.12
CA ALA A 99 -25.87 -3.64 2.98
C ALA A 99 -25.25 -2.27 2.74
N VAL A 100 -24.96 -1.57 3.84
CA VAL A 100 -24.35 -0.24 3.84
C VAL A 100 -22.90 -0.35 4.29
N SER A 101 -21.97 0.31 3.57
CA SER A 101 -20.57 0.38 4.00
C SER A 101 -20.00 1.79 3.83
N THR A 102 -19.28 2.25 4.85
CA THR A 102 -18.45 3.47 4.77
C THR A 102 -17.02 3.08 4.50
N ARG A 103 -16.43 3.65 3.45
CA ARG A 103 -15.06 3.36 3.04
C ARG A 103 -14.24 4.64 3.00
N TRP A 104 -13.10 4.62 3.67
CA TRP A 104 -12.16 5.71 3.64
C TRP A 104 -11.07 5.46 2.60
N TYR A 105 -10.70 6.51 1.89
CA TYR A 105 -9.62 6.55 0.92
C TYR A 105 -8.68 7.71 1.24
N LEU A 106 -7.47 7.67 0.67
CA LEU A 106 -6.60 8.84 0.52
C LEU A 106 -6.68 9.31 -0.93
N GLN A 107 -7.14 10.54 -1.11
CA GLN A 107 -7.17 11.19 -2.41
C GLN A 107 -5.84 11.88 -2.68
N ASP A 108 -5.30 11.69 -3.87
CA ASP A 108 -4.08 12.35 -4.38
C ASP A 108 -2.83 12.17 -3.52
N ALA A 109 -2.76 11.15 -2.69
CA ALA A 109 -1.57 10.82 -1.92
C ALA A 109 -0.43 10.33 -2.83
N LEU A 110 0.82 10.59 -2.42
CA LEU A 110 2.01 10.16 -3.16
C LEU A 110 3.10 9.70 -2.20
N PHE A 111 3.55 8.46 -2.39
CA PHE A 111 4.52 7.81 -1.52
C PHE A 111 5.69 7.24 -2.32
N LEU A 112 6.88 7.37 -1.76
CA LEU A 112 8.07 6.65 -2.18
C LEU A 112 8.28 5.49 -1.20
N VAL A 113 8.26 4.24 -1.70
CA VAL A 113 8.39 3.04 -0.88
C VAL A 113 9.66 2.30 -1.26
N ALA A 114 10.52 2.05 -0.29
CA ALA A 114 11.72 1.26 -0.44
C ALA A 114 11.55 -0.09 0.27
N LEU A 115 11.91 -1.16 -0.44
CA LEU A 115 11.88 -2.54 0.05
C LEU A 115 13.26 -3.13 -0.04
N HIS A 116 13.80 -3.63 1.08
CA HIS A 116 15.12 -4.23 1.14
C HIS A 116 15.06 -5.73 1.37
N SER A 117 15.98 -6.43 0.71
CA SER A 117 16.34 -7.83 0.95
C SER A 117 17.82 -8.01 0.70
N GLU A 118 18.49 -8.86 1.49
CA GLU A 118 19.87 -9.28 1.19
C GLU A 118 19.94 -10.10 -0.12
N ASN A 119 18.83 -10.73 -0.50
CA ASN A 119 18.74 -11.52 -1.72
C ASN A 119 18.39 -10.63 -2.92
N ARG A 120 19.42 -10.17 -3.65
CA ARG A 120 19.28 -9.36 -4.85
C ARG A 120 18.46 -10.06 -5.95
N VAL A 121 18.67 -11.36 -6.14
CA VAL A 121 17.93 -12.13 -7.17
C VAL A 121 16.43 -12.12 -6.89
N PHE A 122 16.07 -12.14 -5.60
CA PHE A 122 14.67 -12.02 -5.20
C PHE A 122 14.08 -10.63 -5.55
N LEU A 123 14.83 -9.55 -5.34
CA LEU A 123 14.40 -8.20 -5.74
C LEU A 123 14.27 -8.07 -7.27
N GLU A 124 15.17 -8.64 -8.04
CA GLU A 124 15.08 -8.68 -9.51
C GLU A 124 13.86 -9.50 -10.01
N LYS A 125 13.50 -10.57 -9.29
CA LYS A 125 12.26 -11.31 -9.55
C LYS A 125 11.03 -10.43 -9.29
N LEU A 126 11.01 -9.66 -8.22
CA LEU A 126 9.92 -8.71 -7.91
C LEU A 126 9.85 -7.58 -8.94
N GLU A 127 10.98 -7.02 -9.34
CA GLU A 127 11.08 -6.00 -10.39
C GLU A 127 10.43 -6.47 -11.69
N ARG A 128 10.78 -7.67 -12.14
CA ARG A 128 10.19 -8.29 -13.34
C ARG A 128 8.69 -8.56 -13.18
N ALA A 129 8.27 -9.02 -12.01
CA ALA A 129 6.86 -9.27 -11.74
C ALA A 129 6.03 -7.97 -11.74
N ILE A 130 6.54 -6.87 -11.19
CA ILE A 130 5.86 -5.57 -11.21
C ILE A 130 5.79 -5.01 -12.64
N SER A 131 6.82 -5.22 -13.45
CA SER A 131 6.84 -4.79 -14.85
C SER A 131 5.86 -5.56 -15.73
N ASN A 132 5.65 -6.85 -15.44
CA ASN A 132 4.73 -7.75 -16.15
C ASN A 132 3.86 -8.52 -15.16
N PRO A 133 2.90 -7.86 -14.50
CA PRO A 133 2.13 -8.46 -13.42
C PRO A 133 1.14 -9.52 -13.92
N VAL A 134 1.03 -10.63 -13.19
CA VAL A 134 0.06 -11.69 -13.46
C VAL A 134 -1.37 -11.21 -13.21
N TYR A 135 -1.58 -10.44 -12.13
CA TYR A 135 -2.87 -9.83 -11.84
C TYR A 135 -2.79 -8.30 -11.88
N PRO A 136 -3.88 -7.59 -12.23
CA PRO A 136 -3.93 -6.14 -12.16
C PRO A 136 -3.50 -5.63 -10.80
N LEU A 137 -2.60 -4.64 -10.77
CA LEU A 137 -2.09 -4.05 -9.54
C LEU A 137 -3.04 -2.97 -9.01
N PHE A 138 -3.11 -2.85 -7.69
CA PHE A 138 -3.93 -1.83 -7.02
C PHE A 138 -3.32 -1.41 -5.68
N LEU A 139 -3.57 -0.17 -5.29
CA LEU A 139 -3.05 0.42 -4.04
C LEU A 139 -4.05 0.20 -2.89
N GLY A 140 -4.01 -1.00 -2.33
CA GLY A 140 -4.85 -1.45 -1.22
C GLY A 140 -6.20 -2.04 -1.64
N ARG A 141 -7.03 -1.32 -2.39
CA ARG A 141 -8.31 -1.84 -2.92
C ARG A 141 -8.27 -1.93 -4.45
N ARG A 142 -9.01 -2.89 -5.02
CA ARG A 142 -9.11 -3.08 -6.48
C ARG A 142 -9.59 -1.84 -7.24
N SER A 143 -10.34 -0.97 -6.58
CA SER A 143 -10.79 0.32 -7.14
C SER A 143 -9.72 1.40 -7.18
N CYS A 144 -8.51 1.12 -6.73
CA CYS A 144 -7.41 2.08 -6.64
C CYS A 144 -6.25 1.65 -7.55
N PRO A 145 -6.36 1.71 -8.89
CA PRO A 145 -5.25 1.40 -9.79
C PRO A 145 -4.14 2.43 -9.62
N PRO A 146 -2.84 2.01 -9.65
CA PRO A 146 -1.72 2.93 -9.57
C PRO A 146 -1.59 3.77 -10.84
N THR A 147 -1.07 4.99 -10.70
CA THR A 147 -0.56 5.78 -11.83
C THR A 147 0.90 5.38 -12.10
N PHE A 148 1.28 5.30 -13.36
CA PHE A 148 2.64 4.93 -13.76
C PHE A 148 3.60 6.13 -13.79
N PRO A 149 4.91 5.90 -13.64
CA PRO A 149 5.53 4.61 -13.32
C PRO A 149 5.30 4.21 -11.86
N LEU A 150 5.03 2.91 -11.60
CA LEU A 150 4.99 2.34 -10.25
C LEU A 150 6.39 1.90 -9.80
N LEU A 151 7.14 1.25 -10.69
CA LEU A 151 8.50 0.77 -10.45
C LEU A 151 9.51 1.87 -10.80
N LEU A 152 10.47 2.10 -9.90
CA LEU A 152 11.58 3.05 -10.11
C LEU A 152 12.94 2.35 -10.27
N GLY A 153 13.02 1.06 -9.93
CA GLY A 153 14.22 0.23 -10.10
C GLY A 153 14.84 -0.25 -8.79
N ILE A 154 16.01 -0.89 -8.89
CA ILE A 154 16.80 -1.39 -7.76
C ILE A 154 18.02 -0.51 -7.56
N PHE A 155 18.27 -0.10 -6.30
CA PHE A 155 19.34 0.81 -5.90
C PHE A 155 20.21 0.16 -4.82
N GLU A 156 21.53 0.32 -4.90
CA GLU A 156 22.50 -0.18 -3.91
C GLU A 156 22.71 0.85 -2.80
N LYS A 157 21.67 1.04 -1.98
CA LYS A 157 21.68 1.98 -0.84
C LYS A 157 20.82 1.46 0.30
N GLU A 158 21.14 1.86 1.53
CA GLU A 158 20.26 1.64 2.68
C GLU A 158 18.93 2.37 2.52
N ILE A 159 17.85 1.81 3.09
CA ILE A 159 16.48 2.33 2.97
C ILE A 159 16.41 3.80 3.35
N GLU A 160 16.90 4.17 4.54
CA GLU A 160 16.81 5.56 5.02
C GLU A 160 17.58 6.51 4.12
N LYS A 161 18.82 6.16 3.76
CA LYS A 161 19.66 6.96 2.87
C LYS A 161 19.02 7.11 1.49
N LEU A 162 18.49 6.02 0.92
CA LEU A 162 17.81 6.05 -0.37
C LEU A 162 16.58 6.97 -0.35
N LEU A 163 15.74 6.86 0.68
CA LEU A 163 14.54 7.69 0.81
C LEU A 163 14.87 9.18 1.02
N ARG A 164 15.97 9.51 1.71
CA ARG A 164 16.42 10.90 1.91
C ARG A 164 17.00 11.53 0.65
N GLU A 165 17.79 10.76 -0.11
CA GLU A 165 18.55 11.25 -1.26
C GLU A 165 17.76 11.18 -2.58
N TYR A 166 16.73 10.33 -2.67
CA TYR A 166 15.94 10.24 -3.89
C TYR A 166 15.14 11.53 -4.11
N PRO A 167 15.15 12.10 -5.33
CA PRO A 167 14.44 13.35 -5.62
C PRO A 167 12.95 13.27 -5.28
N LEU A 168 12.33 14.43 -5.04
CA LEU A 168 10.88 14.52 -4.87
C LEU A 168 10.15 13.95 -6.09
N LEU A 169 9.14 13.13 -5.83
CA LEU A 169 8.32 12.52 -6.89
C LEU A 169 7.39 13.51 -7.58
N ASP A 170 7.03 14.58 -6.88
CA ASP A 170 6.16 15.64 -7.39
C ASP A 170 6.83 17.00 -7.17
N GLN A 171 7.08 17.70 -8.27
CA GLN A 171 7.67 19.03 -8.27
C GLN A 171 6.64 20.15 -8.46
N THR A 172 5.37 19.77 -8.68
CA THR A 172 4.29 20.72 -8.99
C THR A 172 3.58 21.21 -7.75
N THR A 173 3.79 20.57 -6.61
CA THR A 173 3.16 21.01 -5.36
C THR A 173 3.76 22.34 -4.92
N SER A 174 2.91 23.35 -4.86
CA SER A 174 3.15 24.64 -4.19
C SER A 174 3.30 24.49 -2.66
N ASP A 175 3.49 23.26 -2.19
CA ASP A 175 3.70 22.96 -0.78
C ASP A 175 5.03 23.58 -0.33
N LYS A 176 4.92 24.68 0.40
CA LYS A 176 6.05 25.46 0.94
C LYS A 176 6.83 24.68 2.01
N ASN A 177 6.31 23.52 2.46
CA ASN A 177 6.99 22.69 3.45
C ASN A 177 8.12 21.89 2.78
N PRO A 178 9.40 22.17 3.07
CA PRO A 178 10.50 21.40 2.51
C PRO A 178 10.65 20.01 3.16
N TYR A 179 9.99 19.78 4.29
CA TYR A 179 10.13 18.53 5.05
C TYR A 179 9.13 17.49 4.58
N ARG A 180 9.60 16.24 4.47
CA ARG A 180 8.80 15.06 4.18
C ARG A 180 8.93 14.06 5.30
N ARG A 181 7.82 13.43 5.67
CA ARG A 181 7.78 12.41 6.70
C ARG A 181 8.33 11.10 6.17
N LEU A 182 9.21 10.47 6.97
CA LEU A 182 9.72 9.12 6.76
C LEU A 182 9.08 8.20 7.80
N VAL A 183 8.66 7.03 7.37
CA VAL A 183 8.18 5.93 8.23
C VAL A 183 9.11 4.75 8.01
N LEU A 184 9.93 4.42 9.01
CA LEU A 184 10.96 3.39 8.91
C LEU A 184 10.69 2.27 9.91
N GLU A 185 10.96 1.03 9.53
CA GLU A 185 10.99 -0.08 10.48
C GLU A 185 12.14 0.11 11.47
N CYS A 186 11.90 -0.26 12.73
CA CYS A 186 12.86 -0.14 13.83
C CYS A 186 12.61 -1.21 14.89
N THR A 187 13.40 -1.18 15.97
CA THR A 187 13.21 -2.06 17.12
C THR A 187 12.02 -1.64 17.98
N ALA A 188 11.61 -2.51 18.91
CA ALA A 188 10.48 -2.25 19.80
C ALA A 188 10.72 -1.07 20.74
N GLU A 189 11.98 -0.84 21.12
CA GLU A 189 12.38 0.26 22.01
C GLU A 189 12.33 1.63 21.34
N GLU A 190 12.44 1.67 20.01
CA GLU A 190 12.53 2.92 19.24
C GLU A 190 11.22 3.35 18.59
N GLY A 191 10.23 2.46 18.50
CA GLY A 191 9.08 2.69 17.65
C GLY A 191 7.72 2.38 18.24
N THR A 192 6.68 2.69 17.46
CA THR A 192 5.29 2.35 17.76
C THR A 192 4.88 1.07 17.07
N PRO A 193 4.10 0.18 17.73
CA PRO A 193 3.66 -1.07 17.14
C PRO A 193 2.65 -0.85 16.02
N ARG A 194 2.76 -1.65 14.94
CA ARG A 194 1.80 -1.74 13.84
C ARG A 194 1.55 -3.20 13.48
N MET A 195 0.30 -3.62 13.54
CA MET A 195 -0.12 -4.98 13.19
C MET A 195 -0.46 -5.06 11.70
N ASP A 196 0.55 -4.97 10.84
CA ASP A 196 0.37 -4.93 9.39
C ASP A 196 1.33 -5.82 8.58
N VAL A 197 2.11 -6.69 9.23
CA VAL A 197 2.93 -7.70 8.55
C VAL A 197 2.06 -8.92 8.27
N PRO A 198 1.75 -9.25 7.01
CA PRO A 198 0.86 -10.37 6.72
C PRO A 198 1.55 -11.71 7.00
N VAL A 199 0.84 -12.61 7.65
CA VAL A 199 1.20 -14.01 7.83
C VAL A 199 0.38 -14.88 6.88
N SER A 200 -0.91 -14.56 6.73
CA SER A 200 -1.81 -15.25 5.81
C SER A 200 -2.86 -14.27 5.26
N PHE A 201 -3.13 -14.40 3.97
CA PHE A 201 -4.26 -13.72 3.30
C PHE A 201 -5.46 -14.65 3.09
N ASP A 202 -5.40 -15.89 3.59
CA ASP A 202 -6.52 -16.82 3.54
C ASP A 202 -7.80 -16.14 4.06
N PRO A 203 -8.91 -16.16 3.32
CA PRO A 203 -10.14 -15.50 3.73
C PRO A 203 -10.69 -15.98 5.07
N LEU A 204 -10.47 -17.25 5.43
CA LEU A 204 -10.94 -17.87 6.66
C LEU A 204 -9.92 -17.73 7.81
N HIS A 205 -8.62 -17.63 7.49
CA HIS A 205 -7.53 -17.63 8.46
C HIS A 205 -6.58 -16.44 8.27
N ARG A 206 -7.14 -15.25 8.02
CA ARG A 206 -6.35 -14.04 7.85
C ARG A 206 -5.62 -13.68 9.12
N LYS A 207 -4.27 -13.53 9.03
CA LYS A 207 -3.42 -13.30 10.19
C LYS A 207 -2.31 -12.30 9.88
N TYR A 208 -1.99 -11.48 10.87
CA TYR A 208 -0.93 -10.47 10.81
C TYR A 208 -0.01 -10.57 12.02
N ARG A 209 1.24 -10.09 11.86
CA ARG A 209 2.21 -9.87 12.94
C ARG A 209 2.43 -8.37 13.14
N THR A 210 2.86 -8.03 14.34
CA THR A 210 3.30 -6.67 14.67
C THR A 210 4.73 -6.44 14.16
N ARG A 211 4.97 -5.26 13.61
CA ARG A 211 6.28 -4.63 13.44
C ARG A 211 6.30 -3.31 14.19
N TYR A 212 7.48 -2.71 14.35
CA TYR A 212 7.62 -1.41 14.96
C TYR A 212 8.12 -0.40 13.95
N VAL A 213 7.63 0.83 14.03
CA VAL A 213 7.98 1.90 13.10
C VAL A 213 8.24 3.19 13.84
N LYS A 214 9.22 3.95 13.35
CA LYS A 214 9.52 5.32 13.78
C LYS A 214 9.25 6.32 12.68
N ASN A 215 8.82 7.52 13.08
CA ASN A 215 8.62 8.64 12.17
C ASN A 215 9.82 9.60 12.29
N LEU A 216 10.40 9.92 11.14
CA LEU A 216 11.45 10.91 10.98
C LEU A 216 11.04 11.93 9.94
N PHE A 217 11.84 12.99 9.78
CA PHE A 217 11.66 13.99 8.74
C PHE A 217 12.94 14.14 7.92
N CYS A 218 12.79 14.47 6.65
CA CYS A 218 13.90 14.78 5.75
C CYS A 218 13.52 15.90 4.79
N SER A 219 14.53 16.55 4.22
CA SER A 219 14.38 17.49 3.09
C SER A 219 14.99 16.85 1.86
N PRO A 220 14.21 16.13 1.04
CA PRO A 220 14.73 15.48 -0.16
C PRO A 220 15.12 16.52 -1.21
N PRO A 221 16.10 16.22 -2.09
CA PRO A 221 16.51 17.11 -3.14
C PRO A 221 15.38 17.35 -4.15
N VAL A 222 15.25 18.59 -4.59
CA VAL A 222 14.38 18.96 -5.70
C VAL A 222 15.17 18.73 -6.99
N GLN A 223 14.61 18.00 -7.96
CA GLN A 223 15.24 17.88 -9.27
C GLN A 223 15.27 19.27 -9.92
N GLN A 224 16.45 19.75 -10.27
CA GLN A 224 16.54 20.91 -11.15
C GLN A 224 15.97 20.49 -12.51
N ARG A 225 14.92 21.18 -12.96
CA ARG A 225 14.46 21.02 -14.35
C ARG A 225 15.65 21.34 -15.25
N GLN A 226 16.15 20.34 -15.95
CA GLN A 226 17.02 20.61 -17.09
C GLN A 226 16.20 21.48 -18.06
N LYS A 227 16.60 22.75 -18.21
CA LYS A 227 16.08 23.61 -19.25
C LYS A 227 16.53 22.98 -20.57
N SER A 228 15.62 22.31 -21.26
CA SER A 228 15.77 21.93 -22.65
C SER A 228 15.65 23.14 -23.54
#